data_192008e05ce1e0fd86fbc8fa023e0d23
#
_entry.id   192008e05ce1e0fd86fbc8fa023e0d23
#
_cell.length_a   1.000
_cell.length_b   1.000
_cell.length_c   1.000
_cell.angle_alpha   90.00
_cell.angle_beta   90.00
_cell.angle_gamma   90.00
#
_symmetry.space_group_name_H-M   'P 1'
#
loop_
_entity.id
_entity.type
_entity.pdbx_description
1 polymer ?
#
loop_
_entity_poly.entity_id
_entity_poly.type
_entity_poly.pdbx_seq_one_letter_code
_entity_poly.pdbx_strand_id
1 'polypeptide(L)'
;MKPMNMLETAFLAAQHIMRPAPPQPPANVPLPVTPVHLPDGKREMMDPGAFFAAVRKITGSLDQVQVDVINRMLTAANHWPSSWLAYALATAWHECRFRPVPEIGKGRGRKYGKPGKWYGQIPYGRGLPQLTWDYNYEWADAALGLNGSLLRNFDLALDPDISARLMVIGMETGAFTGKALKHYLSGEFATYEQFVPCRRIINGTDRAEKIASYAVGFLAAVRAGRWED
;
A
#
# COMPACT_ATOMS: atom_id res chain seq x y z
N MET A 1 -17.29 28.95 -1.94
CA MET A 1 -16.79 27.56 -1.78
C MET A 1 -15.29 27.57 -2.05
N LYS A 2 -14.46 27.26 -1.05
CA LYS A 2 -13.01 27.09 -1.28
C LYS A 2 -12.80 25.87 -2.17
N PRO A 3 -11.96 25.92 -3.21
CA PRO A 3 -11.62 24.73 -3.99
C PRO A 3 -10.93 23.74 -3.05
N MET A 4 -11.45 22.51 -3.02
CA MET A 4 -10.83 21.39 -2.32
C MET A 4 -9.43 21.18 -2.86
N ASN A 5 -8.43 21.03 -2.00
CA ASN A 5 -7.07 20.82 -2.45
C ASN A 5 -6.94 19.40 -3.06
N MET A 6 -5.90 19.18 -3.89
CA MET A 6 -5.70 17.91 -4.61
C MET A 6 -5.57 16.69 -3.67
N LEU A 7 -5.13 16.88 -2.43
CA LEU A 7 -5.06 15.84 -1.41
C LEU A 7 -6.45 15.40 -0.95
N GLU A 8 -7.36 16.36 -0.74
CA GLU A 8 -8.75 16.07 -0.38
C GLU A 8 -9.48 15.34 -1.50
N THR A 9 -9.23 15.73 -2.76
CA THR A 9 -9.87 15.10 -3.93
C THR A 9 -9.36 13.67 -4.16
N ALA A 10 -8.06 13.42 -4.00
CA ALA A 10 -7.49 12.07 -4.12
C ALA A 10 -7.96 11.15 -2.97
N PHE A 11 -8.07 11.70 -1.77
CA PHE A 11 -8.49 10.98 -0.59
C PHE A 11 -9.99 10.65 -0.58
N LEU A 12 -10.85 11.55 -1.07
CA LEU A 12 -12.28 11.29 -1.26
C LEU A 12 -12.55 10.22 -2.33
N ALA A 13 -11.70 10.13 -3.36
CA ALA A 13 -11.81 9.09 -4.36
C ALA A 13 -11.48 7.70 -3.78
N ALA A 14 -10.54 7.58 -2.84
CA ALA A 14 -10.24 6.34 -2.13
C ALA A 14 -11.36 5.88 -1.19
N GLN A 15 -12.15 6.82 -0.67
CA GLN A 15 -13.24 6.51 0.28
C GLN A 15 -14.47 5.86 -0.34
N HIS A 16 -14.67 5.93 -1.66
CA HIS A 16 -15.94 5.54 -2.28
C HIS A 16 -16.06 4.07 -2.64
N ILE A 17 -15.01 3.25 -2.49
CA ILE A 17 -15.03 1.89 -3.01
C ILE A 17 -14.33 0.89 -2.07
N MET A 18 -14.69 0.92 -0.80
CA MET A 18 -14.47 -0.31 -0.02
C MET A 18 -15.63 -1.26 -0.31
N ARG A 19 -15.32 -2.41 -0.93
CA ARG A 19 -16.21 -3.55 -1.04
C ARG A 19 -16.91 -3.79 0.30
N PRO A 20 -18.15 -4.31 0.29
CA PRO A 20 -18.67 -4.96 1.49
C PRO A 20 -17.59 -5.91 1.98
N ALA A 21 -17.34 -5.91 3.30
CA ALA A 21 -16.35 -6.77 3.92
C ALA A 21 -16.44 -8.17 3.29
N PRO A 22 -15.31 -8.77 2.89
CA PRO A 22 -15.34 -10.19 2.57
C PRO A 22 -16.02 -10.91 3.74
N PRO A 23 -16.75 -11.99 3.49
CA PRO A 23 -17.38 -12.74 4.58
C PRO A 23 -16.32 -12.96 5.65
N GLN A 24 -16.62 -12.58 6.89
CA GLN A 24 -15.69 -12.76 8.01
C GLN A 24 -15.23 -14.21 7.99
N PRO A 25 -13.92 -14.47 8.07
CA PRO A 25 -13.47 -15.82 8.35
C PRO A 25 -14.23 -16.28 9.60
N PRO A 26 -14.69 -17.55 9.66
CA PRO A 26 -15.42 -18.04 10.80
C PRO A 26 -14.62 -17.72 12.07
N ALA A 27 -15.31 -17.29 13.12
CA ALA A 27 -14.78 -16.67 14.33
C ALA A 27 -13.73 -17.52 15.09
N ASN A 28 -13.38 -18.71 14.60
CA ASN A 28 -12.50 -19.70 15.22
C ASN A 28 -11.40 -20.24 14.29
N VAL A 29 -11.09 -19.61 13.16
CA VAL A 29 -9.85 -19.95 12.44
C VAL A 29 -8.74 -19.13 13.07
N PRO A 30 -7.79 -19.75 13.83
CA PRO A 30 -6.58 -19.06 14.22
C PRO A 30 -5.90 -18.60 12.94
N LEU A 31 -5.73 -17.29 12.77
CA LEU A 31 -4.85 -16.78 11.73
C LEU A 31 -3.50 -17.45 11.91
N PRO A 32 -2.83 -17.90 10.85
CA PRO A 32 -1.49 -18.45 10.98
C PRO A 32 -0.62 -17.43 11.70
N VAL A 33 -0.21 -17.75 12.90
CA VAL A 33 0.51 -16.86 13.83
C VAL A 33 1.98 -16.71 13.45
N THR A 34 2.34 -17.19 12.27
CA THR A 34 3.71 -17.12 11.78
C THR A 34 3.92 -15.78 11.07
N PRO A 35 4.87 -14.96 11.50
CA PRO A 35 5.27 -13.76 10.76
C PRO A 35 5.58 -14.11 9.30
N VAL A 36 5.11 -13.29 8.38
CA VAL A 36 5.49 -13.42 6.98
C VAL A 36 6.95 -12.98 6.86
N HIS A 37 7.83 -13.93 6.67
CA HIS A 37 9.23 -13.65 6.37
C HIS A 37 9.32 -13.24 4.90
N LEU A 38 9.65 -11.96 4.65
CA LEU A 38 9.97 -11.51 3.30
C LEU A 38 11.33 -12.14 2.91
N PRO A 39 11.49 -12.62 1.68
CA PRO A 39 12.77 -13.12 1.22
C PRO A 39 13.86 -12.06 1.39
N ASP A 40 15.06 -12.49 1.75
CA ASP A 40 16.24 -11.62 1.74
C ASP A 40 16.56 -11.29 0.28
N GLY A 41 16.08 -10.15 -0.16
CA GLY A 41 16.40 -9.59 -1.48
C GLY A 41 17.73 -8.84 -1.42
N LYS A 42 18.36 -8.72 -2.59
CA LYS A 42 19.63 -8.02 -2.74
C LYS A 42 19.52 -6.78 -3.63
N ARG A 43 18.32 -6.53 -4.17
CA ARG A 43 18.13 -5.41 -5.09
C ARG A 43 18.26 -4.07 -4.40
N GLU A 44 18.99 -3.20 -5.06
CA GLU A 44 19.19 -1.83 -4.64
C GLU A 44 18.93 -0.87 -5.81
N MET A 45 18.66 0.37 -5.48
CA MET A 45 18.57 1.44 -6.47
C MET A 45 19.97 1.96 -6.74
N MET A 46 20.62 1.48 -7.80
CA MET A 46 22.02 1.77 -8.13
C MET A 46 22.25 3.23 -8.50
N ASP A 47 21.25 3.90 -9.10
CA ASP A 47 21.26 5.33 -9.38
C ASP A 47 20.04 6.03 -8.76
N PRO A 48 20.06 6.32 -7.45
CA PRO A 48 18.98 7.04 -6.78
C PRO A 48 18.71 8.42 -7.38
N GLY A 49 19.75 9.07 -7.92
CA GLY A 49 19.63 10.39 -8.56
C GLY A 49 18.73 10.34 -9.78
N ALA A 50 19.01 9.43 -10.72
CA ALA A 50 18.18 9.21 -11.91
C ALA A 50 16.77 8.75 -11.55
N PHE A 51 16.64 7.85 -10.57
CA PHE A 51 15.35 7.39 -10.07
C PHE A 51 14.48 8.55 -9.58
N PHE A 52 14.96 9.33 -8.60
CA PHE A 52 14.18 10.44 -8.03
C PHE A 52 13.95 11.57 -9.03
N ALA A 53 14.86 11.80 -9.97
CA ALA A 53 14.64 12.74 -11.07
C ALA A 53 13.46 12.31 -11.95
N ALA A 54 13.37 11.01 -12.28
CA ALA A 54 12.27 10.46 -13.05
C ALA A 54 10.96 10.43 -12.23
N VAL A 55 11.00 10.08 -10.94
CA VAL A 55 9.83 10.13 -10.04
C VAL A 55 9.24 11.55 -10.02
N ARG A 56 10.06 12.59 -9.91
CA ARG A 56 9.59 13.98 -9.90
C ARG A 56 8.87 14.41 -11.19
N LYS A 57 9.12 13.76 -12.32
CA LYS A 57 8.35 14.01 -13.56
C LYS A 57 6.90 13.54 -13.45
N ILE A 58 6.64 12.56 -12.56
CA ILE A 58 5.30 12.01 -12.33
C ILE A 58 4.59 12.78 -11.21
N THR A 59 5.33 13.06 -10.15
CA THR A 59 4.77 13.53 -8.87
C THR A 59 4.85 15.05 -8.69
N GLY A 60 5.72 15.72 -9.42
CA GLY A 60 6.21 17.06 -9.08
C GLY A 60 7.27 17.01 -7.97
N SER A 61 7.37 18.07 -7.18
CA SER A 61 8.28 18.12 -6.04
C SER A 61 7.91 17.07 -4.98
N LEU A 62 8.94 16.50 -4.36
CA LEU A 62 8.82 15.63 -3.20
C LEU A 62 9.48 16.31 -2.00
N ASP A 63 8.85 16.25 -0.85
CA ASP A 63 9.47 16.60 0.41
C ASP A 63 10.18 15.41 1.06
N GLN A 64 10.85 15.66 2.18
CA GLN A 64 11.66 14.63 2.85
C GLN A 64 10.82 13.45 3.33
N VAL A 65 9.61 13.68 3.84
CA VAL A 65 8.70 12.60 4.30
C VAL A 65 8.37 11.65 3.15
N GLN A 66 8.07 12.18 1.97
CA GLN A 66 7.76 11.38 0.78
C GLN A 66 8.97 10.60 0.29
N VAL A 67 10.15 11.21 0.30
CA VAL A 67 11.42 10.53 -0.04
C VAL A 67 11.70 9.39 0.94
N ASP A 68 11.52 9.62 2.24
CA ASP A 68 11.75 8.61 3.27
C ASP A 68 10.78 7.42 3.12
N VAL A 69 9.51 7.68 2.83
CA VAL A 69 8.52 6.62 2.57
C VAL A 69 8.87 5.81 1.32
N ILE A 70 9.27 6.47 0.23
CA ILE A 70 9.73 5.77 -0.98
C ILE A 70 10.91 4.86 -0.64
N ASN A 71 11.92 5.37 0.07
CA ASN A 71 13.08 4.57 0.48
C ASN A 71 12.70 3.36 1.34
N ARG A 72 11.72 3.51 2.27
CA ARG A 72 11.18 2.38 3.04
C ARG A 72 10.50 1.35 2.15
N MET A 73 9.77 1.79 1.12
CA MET A 73 9.17 0.88 0.14
C MET A 73 10.23 0.13 -0.67
N LEU A 74 11.30 0.80 -1.12
CA LEU A 74 12.43 0.17 -1.79
C LEU A 74 13.08 -0.90 -0.91
N THR A 75 13.36 -0.58 0.35
CA THR A 75 13.93 -1.53 1.32
C THR A 75 13.01 -2.74 1.53
N ALA A 76 11.71 -2.51 1.76
CA ALA A 76 10.77 -3.60 2.00
C ALA A 76 10.57 -4.50 0.77
N ALA A 77 10.69 -3.94 -0.44
CA ALA A 77 10.46 -4.61 -1.71
C ALA A 77 11.76 -5.08 -2.40
N ASN A 78 12.89 -5.17 -1.69
CA ASN A 78 14.22 -5.44 -2.26
C ASN A 78 14.39 -6.82 -2.92
N HIS A 79 13.38 -7.68 -2.87
CA HIS A 79 13.27 -8.97 -3.55
C HIS A 79 12.31 -8.94 -4.76
N TRP A 80 11.70 -7.79 -5.05
CA TRP A 80 10.67 -7.68 -6.07
C TRP A 80 11.22 -7.34 -7.45
N PRO A 81 10.61 -7.85 -8.53
CA PRO A 81 10.89 -7.36 -9.88
C PRO A 81 10.39 -5.92 -10.05
N SER A 82 10.97 -5.22 -11.02
CA SER A 82 10.70 -3.80 -11.29
C SER A 82 9.22 -3.49 -11.52
N SER A 83 8.47 -4.40 -12.18
CA SER A 83 7.04 -4.18 -12.44
C SER A 83 6.18 -4.17 -11.17
N TRP A 84 6.52 -5.02 -10.20
CA TRP A 84 5.82 -5.07 -8.90
C TRP A 84 6.07 -3.79 -8.10
N LEU A 85 7.33 -3.40 -8.00
CA LEU A 85 7.73 -2.17 -7.33
C LEU A 85 7.05 -0.95 -7.97
N ALA A 86 7.06 -0.87 -9.30
CA ALA A 86 6.42 0.22 -10.03
C ALA A 86 4.91 0.33 -9.74
N TYR A 87 4.21 -0.79 -9.68
CA TYR A 87 2.78 -0.80 -9.37
C TYR A 87 2.50 -0.41 -7.91
N ALA A 88 3.31 -0.86 -6.97
CA ALA A 88 3.19 -0.46 -5.57
C ALA A 88 3.43 1.04 -5.37
N LEU A 89 4.47 1.60 -6.00
CA LEU A 89 4.74 3.04 -5.98
C LEU A 89 3.57 3.84 -6.59
N ALA A 90 3.02 3.39 -7.73
CA ALA A 90 1.86 4.01 -8.36
C ALA A 90 0.63 4.02 -7.45
N THR A 91 0.41 2.91 -6.76
CA THR A 91 -0.70 2.76 -5.81
C THR A 91 -0.50 3.68 -4.61
N ALA A 92 0.67 3.68 -3.96
CA ALA A 92 0.97 4.54 -2.83
C ALA A 92 0.88 6.04 -3.21
N TRP A 93 1.33 6.39 -4.42
CA TRP A 93 1.14 7.74 -4.94
C TRP A 93 -0.34 8.10 -5.13
N HIS A 94 -1.12 7.18 -5.67
CA HIS A 94 -2.54 7.42 -5.89
C HIS A 94 -3.31 7.57 -4.58
N GLU A 95 -3.12 6.63 -3.64
CA GLU A 95 -3.90 6.55 -2.40
C GLU A 95 -3.58 7.68 -1.42
N CYS A 96 -2.31 7.99 -1.20
CA CYS A 96 -1.91 8.87 -0.10
C CYS A 96 -0.72 9.79 -0.41
N ARG A 97 -0.28 9.89 -1.66
CA ARG A 97 0.88 10.73 -2.03
C ARG A 97 2.15 10.40 -1.26
N PHE A 98 2.43 9.12 -1.05
CA PHE A 98 3.55 8.64 -0.22
C PHE A 98 3.53 9.17 1.22
N ARG A 99 2.35 9.41 1.79
CA ARG A 99 2.20 9.82 3.19
C ARG A 99 1.34 8.81 3.92
N PRO A 100 1.87 8.09 4.91
CA PRO A 100 1.04 7.26 5.77
C PRO A 100 0.12 8.16 6.59
N VAL A 101 -1.13 8.24 6.19
CA VAL A 101 -2.11 9.15 6.81
C VAL A 101 -3.33 8.38 7.31
N PRO A 102 -4.02 8.90 8.34
CA PRO A 102 -5.31 8.39 8.75
C PRO A 102 -6.38 8.77 7.72
N GLU A 103 -7.39 7.91 7.57
CA GLU A 103 -8.59 8.20 6.78
C GLU A 103 -9.27 9.49 7.25
N ILE A 104 -9.69 10.33 6.30
CA ILE A 104 -10.46 11.55 6.60
C ILE A 104 -11.79 11.15 7.25
N GLY A 105 -12.10 11.79 8.39
CA GLY A 105 -13.31 11.47 9.15
C GLY A 105 -13.19 10.25 10.05
N LYS A 106 -12.04 9.54 10.02
CA LYS A 106 -11.73 8.42 10.92
C LYS A 106 -12.88 7.41 11.03
N GLY A 107 -13.39 6.99 9.88
CA GLY A 107 -14.48 6.01 9.79
C GLY A 107 -15.87 6.54 10.12
N ARG A 108 -16.07 7.84 10.33
CA ARG A 108 -17.38 8.41 10.68
C ARG A 108 -18.45 7.98 9.65
N GLY A 109 -19.54 7.40 10.14
CA GLY A 109 -20.64 6.93 9.29
C GLY A 109 -20.38 5.59 8.58
N ARG A 110 -19.21 4.98 8.79
CA ARG A 110 -18.85 3.66 8.25
C ARG A 110 -19.12 2.56 9.26
N LYS A 111 -19.31 1.31 8.76
CA LYS A 111 -19.51 0.13 9.63
C LYS A 111 -18.29 -0.10 10.55
N TYR A 112 -17.07 0.14 10.04
CA TYR A 112 -15.82 0.05 10.79
C TYR A 112 -15.50 1.31 11.62
N GLY A 113 -16.34 2.33 11.56
CA GLY A 113 -16.16 3.60 12.30
C GLY A 113 -16.68 3.56 13.75
N LYS A 114 -16.78 2.36 14.32
CA LYS A 114 -17.19 2.14 15.71
C LYS A 114 -16.03 1.49 16.48
N PRO A 115 -16.00 1.65 17.83
CA PRO A 115 -15.03 0.93 18.64
C PRO A 115 -15.07 -0.58 18.36
N GLY A 116 -13.90 -1.12 18.03
CA GLY A 116 -13.70 -2.54 17.74
C GLY A 116 -13.32 -3.36 18.98
N LYS A 117 -12.98 -4.64 18.75
CA LYS A 117 -12.66 -5.56 19.83
C LYS A 117 -11.32 -5.28 20.53
N TRP A 118 -10.38 -4.61 19.83
CA TRP A 118 -9.05 -4.36 20.36
C TRP A 118 -8.99 -3.03 21.10
N TYR A 119 -9.09 -3.10 22.42
CA TYR A 119 -8.99 -1.96 23.34
C TYR A 119 -9.93 -0.80 23.01
N GLY A 120 -11.07 -1.07 22.36
CA GLY A 120 -12.04 -0.06 21.96
C GLY A 120 -11.55 0.92 20.88
N GLN A 121 -10.46 0.62 20.22
CA GLN A 121 -9.96 1.44 19.11
C GLN A 121 -10.87 1.33 17.89
N ILE A 122 -10.93 2.41 17.10
CA ILE A 122 -11.72 2.44 15.88
C ILE A 122 -10.83 2.00 14.71
N PRO A 123 -11.14 0.88 14.02
CA PRO A 123 -10.31 0.32 12.95
C PRO A 123 -10.54 1.01 11.60
N TYR A 124 -10.44 2.34 11.57
CA TYR A 124 -10.51 3.13 10.34
C TYR A 124 -9.20 3.04 9.55
N GLY A 125 -9.23 3.48 8.29
CA GLY A 125 -8.11 3.41 7.34
C GLY A 125 -6.85 4.13 7.82
N ARG A 126 -5.71 3.44 7.82
CA ARG A 126 -4.40 4.00 8.19
C ARG A 126 -3.30 3.53 7.26
N GLY A 127 -2.32 4.39 7.09
CA GLY A 127 -1.09 4.09 6.37
C GLY A 127 -1.23 4.06 4.85
N LEU A 128 -0.21 3.55 4.17
CA LEU A 128 -0.18 3.46 2.70
C LEU A 128 -1.28 2.57 2.14
N PRO A 129 -1.58 1.38 2.71
CA PRO A 129 -2.63 0.50 2.21
C PRO A 129 -4.03 0.89 2.68
N GLN A 130 -4.18 1.94 3.52
CA GLN A 130 -5.44 2.30 4.17
C GLN A 130 -6.06 1.12 4.91
N LEU A 131 -5.26 0.49 5.77
CA LEU A 131 -5.65 -0.68 6.57
C LEU A 131 -6.88 -0.38 7.42
N THR A 132 -7.96 -1.15 7.25
CA THR A 132 -9.25 -0.99 7.95
C THR A 132 -9.74 -2.33 8.47
N TRP A 133 -10.66 -2.33 9.45
CA TRP A 133 -11.27 -3.49 10.11
C TRP A 133 -10.35 -4.22 11.09
N ASP A 134 -10.88 -4.63 12.22
CA ASP A 134 -10.14 -5.33 13.27
C ASP A 134 -9.35 -6.54 12.77
N TYR A 135 -9.96 -7.37 11.92
CA TYR A 135 -9.31 -8.57 11.38
C TYR A 135 -8.10 -8.27 10.50
N ASN A 136 -8.09 -7.12 9.79
CA ASN A 136 -6.93 -6.71 9.01
C ASN A 136 -5.81 -6.20 9.93
N TYR A 137 -6.13 -5.54 11.05
CA TYR A 137 -5.13 -5.17 12.05
C TYR A 137 -4.55 -6.41 12.74
N GLU A 138 -5.36 -7.43 13.01
CA GLU A 138 -4.91 -8.72 13.53
C GLU A 138 -3.95 -9.41 12.56
N TRP A 139 -4.36 -9.52 11.29
CA TRP A 139 -3.49 -10.04 10.25
C TRP A 139 -2.19 -9.26 10.15
N ALA A 140 -2.24 -7.93 10.15
CA ALA A 140 -1.08 -7.06 10.01
C ALA A 140 -0.10 -7.22 11.20
N ASP A 141 -0.61 -7.29 12.43
CA ASP A 141 0.20 -7.53 13.62
C ASP A 141 0.93 -8.87 13.53
N ALA A 142 0.20 -9.93 13.17
CA ALA A 142 0.76 -11.27 13.02
C ALA A 142 1.77 -11.34 11.85
N ALA A 143 1.41 -10.81 10.68
CA ALA A 143 2.24 -10.84 9.48
C ALA A 143 3.59 -10.13 9.67
N LEU A 144 3.60 -9.03 10.44
CA LEU A 144 4.82 -8.29 10.75
C LEU A 144 5.55 -8.76 12.01
N GLY A 145 5.01 -9.73 12.75
CA GLY A 145 5.60 -10.23 14.00
C GLY A 145 5.62 -9.17 15.11
N LEU A 146 4.60 -8.30 15.20
CA LEU A 146 4.58 -7.18 16.13
C LEU A 146 4.12 -7.56 17.55
N ASN A 147 3.81 -8.84 17.81
CA ASN A 147 3.49 -9.39 19.12
C ASN A 147 2.40 -8.62 19.87
N GLY A 148 1.34 -8.23 19.16
CA GLY A 148 0.22 -7.48 19.69
C GLY A 148 0.46 -5.98 19.83
N SER A 149 1.59 -5.45 19.41
CA SER A 149 1.88 -4.01 19.53
C SER A 149 0.95 -3.17 18.65
N LEU A 150 0.69 -3.62 17.42
CA LEU A 150 -0.25 -2.95 16.53
C LEU A 150 -1.68 -3.03 17.08
N LEU A 151 -2.06 -4.14 17.74
CA LEU A 151 -3.38 -4.30 18.35
C LEU A 151 -3.58 -3.40 19.56
N ARG A 152 -2.51 -3.09 20.29
CA ARG A 152 -2.54 -2.13 21.40
C ARG A 152 -2.59 -0.68 20.93
N ASN A 153 -2.07 -0.40 19.73
CA ASN A 153 -2.05 0.93 19.16
C ASN A 153 -2.15 0.87 17.62
N PHE A 154 -3.35 1.03 17.08
CA PHE A 154 -3.60 1.03 15.64
C PHE A 154 -2.86 2.14 14.88
N ASP A 155 -2.49 3.23 15.57
CA ASP A 155 -1.75 4.34 14.94
C ASP A 155 -0.31 3.95 14.56
N LEU A 156 0.21 2.81 15.04
CA LEU A 156 1.47 2.25 14.53
C LEU A 156 1.41 1.93 13.03
N ALA A 157 0.23 1.70 12.45
CA ALA A 157 0.08 1.58 10.99
C ALA A 157 0.38 2.87 10.22
N LEU A 158 0.52 4.01 10.90
CA LEU A 158 0.97 5.29 10.33
C LEU A 158 2.50 5.43 10.33
N ASP A 159 3.21 4.58 11.06
CA ASP A 159 4.68 4.55 10.99
C ASP A 159 5.13 4.22 9.56
N PRO A 160 6.08 4.98 8.98
CA PRO A 160 6.50 4.81 7.59
C PRO A 160 7.05 3.40 7.29
N ASP A 161 7.79 2.80 8.21
CA ASP A 161 8.36 1.46 8.03
C ASP A 161 7.28 0.38 8.07
N ILE A 162 6.47 0.41 9.13
CA ILE A 162 5.33 -0.52 9.29
C ILE A 162 4.40 -0.40 8.08
N SER A 163 4.07 0.81 7.67
CA SER A 163 3.17 1.08 6.57
C SER A 163 3.70 0.58 5.21
N ALA A 164 4.99 0.78 4.94
CA ALA A 164 5.64 0.28 3.72
C ALA A 164 5.66 -1.26 3.70
N ARG A 165 6.07 -1.89 4.79
CA ARG A 165 6.07 -3.35 4.93
C ARG A 165 4.68 -3.95 4.78
N LEU A 166 3.65 -3.34 5.37
CA LEU A 166 2.25 -3.77 5.22
C LEU A 166 1.80 -3.71 3.76
N MET A 167 2.16 -2.64 3.04
CA MET A 167 1.83 -2.52 1.62
C MET A 167 2.49 -3.63 0.80
N VAL A 168 3.77 -3.87 1.03
CA VAL A 168 4.55 -4.90 0.33
C VAL A 168 3.98 -6.28 0.61
N ILE A 169 3.90 -6.70 1.87
CA ILE A 169 3.38 -8.04 2.23
C ILE A 169 1.95 -8.23 1.73
N GLY A 170 1.08 -7.23 1.89
CA GLY A 170 -0.31 -7.33 1.50
C GLY A 170 -0.51 -7.50 -0.01
N MET A 171 0.28 -6.80 -0.84
CA MET A 171 0.24 -6.92 -2.29
C MET A 171 0.87 -8.23 -2.80
N GLU A 172 1.90 -8.71 -2.12
CA GLU A 172 2.59 -9.96 -2.47
C GLU A 172 1.75 -11.19 -2.12
N THR A 173 1.17 -11.21 -0.93
CA THR A 173 0.38 -12.35 -0.43
C THR A 173 -1.07 -12.34 -0.90
N GLY A 174 -1.57 -11.19 -1.34
CA GLY A 174 -2.97 -11.01 -1.71
C GLY A 174 -3.90 -10.77 -0.52
N ALA A 175 -3.37 -10.39 0.64
CA ALA A 175 -4.12 -10.25 1.88
C ALA A 175 -5.28 -9.24 1.82
N PHE A 176 -5.19 -8.23 0.95
CA PHE A 176 -6.23 -7.20 0.87
C PHE A 176 -7.52 -7.68 0.18
N THR A 177 -7.40 -8.51 -0.86
CA THR A 177 -8.56 -8.89 -1.70
C THR A 177 -8.56 -10.35 -2.17
N GLY A 178 -7.57 -11.14 -1.78
CA GLY A 178 -7.31 -12.48 -2.32
C GLY A 178 -6.57 -12.45 -3.67
N LYS A 179 -6.18 -11.27 -4.16
CA LYS A 179 -5.39 -11.11 -5.39
C LYS A 179 -4.02 -10.56 -5.07
N ALA A 180 -2.99 -11.16 -5.66
CA ALA A 180 -1.59 -10.82 -5.47
C ALA A 180 -0.96 -10.32 -6.76
N LEU A 181 0.18 -9.63 -6.67
CA LEU A 181 0.92 -9.12 -7.83
C LEU A 181 1.24 -10.21 -8.85
N LYS A 182 1.67 -11.39 -8.39
CA LYS A 182 1.99 -12.56 -9.24
C LYS A 182 0.84 -13.03 -10.14
N HIS A 183 -0.40 -12.68 -9.85
CA HIS A 183 -1.55 -13.05 -10.68
C HIS A 183 -1.66 -12.19 -11.94
N TYR A 184 -0.94 -11.07 -12.00
CA TYR A 184 -1.05 -10.09 -13.08
C TYR A 184 0.30 -9.73 -13.73
N LEU A 185 1.39 -9.80 -12.95
CA LEU A 185 2.71 -9.33 -13.36
C LEU A 185 3.74 -10.43 -13.17
N SER A 186 4.49 -10.74 -14.22
CA SER A 186 5.39 -11.90 -14.25
C SER A 186 6.89 -11.57 -14.15
N GLY A 187 7.29 -10.30 -14.06
CA GLY A 187 8.72 -9.99 -14.02
C GLY A 187 9.08 -8.51 -14.15
N GLU A 188 10.21 -8.24 -14.79
CA GLU A 188 10.81 -6.90 -14.84
C GLU A 188 10.02 -5.88 -15.68
N PHE A 189 9.24 -6.39 -16.63
CA PHE A 189 8.50 -5.56 -17.58
C PHE A 189 7.01 -5.78 -17.42
N ALA A 190 6.24 -4.71 -17.65
CA ALA A 190 4.80 -4.79 -17.79
C ALA A 190 4.31 -3.66 -18.70
N THR A 191 3.23 -3.94 -19.43
CA THR A 191 2.55 -2.96 -20.26
C THR A 191 1.47 -2.24 -19.47
N TYR A 192 0.95 -1.16 -20.02
CA TYR A 192 -0.21 -0.46 -19.46
C TYR A 192 -1.39 -1.40 -19.24
N GLU A 193 -1.70 -2.25 -20.21
CA GLU A 193 -2.82 -3.20 -20.17
C GLU A 193 -2.65 -4.24 -19.07
N GLN A 194 -1.42 -4.64 -18.76
CA GLN A 194 -1.10 -5.54 -17.64
C GLN A 194 -1.25 -4.85 -16.29
N PHE A 195 -0.99 -3.54 -16.21
CA PHE A 195 -1.18 -2.79 -14.97
C PHE A 195 -2.66 -2.50 -14.64
N VAL A 196 -3.52 -2.33 -15.64
CA VAL A 196 -4.96 -2.02 -15.41
C VAL A 196 -5.63 -3.01 -14.46
N PRO A 197 -5.59 -4.34 -14.67
CA PRO A 197 -6.25 -5.31 -13.79
C PRO A 197 -5.61 -5.42 -12.40
N CYS A 198 -4.38 -4.93 -12.19
CA CYS A 198 -3.72 -4.96 -10.88
C CYS A 198 -4.48 -4.16 -9.81
N ARG A 199 -5.38 -3.24 -10.19
CA ARG A 199 -6.20 -2.51 -9.22
C ARG A 199 -6.98 -3.43 -8.29
N ARG A 200 -7.33 -4.63 -8.76
CA ARG A 200 -8.03 -5.65 -7.97
C ARG A 200 -7.22 -6.20 -6.78
N ILE A 201 -5.92 -5.91 -6.72
CA ILE A 201 -5.07 -6.30 -5.57
C ILE A 201 -5.44 -5.51 -4.32
N ILE A 202 -5.77 -4.23 -4.49
CA ILE A 202 -6.10 -3.32 -3.37
C ILE A 202 -7.60 -3.07 -3.29
N ASN A 203 -8.24 -2.88 -4.46
CA ASN A 203 -9.65 -2.48 -4.54
C ASN A 203 -10.26 -3.06 -5.83
N GLY A 204 -11.51 -2.75 -6.13
CA GLY A 204 -12.21 -3.21 -7.33
C GLY A 204 -11.54 -2.78 -8.65
N THR A 205 -12.22 -1.93 -9.42
CA THR A 205 -11.71 -1.43 -10.70
C THR A 205 -11.65 0.10 -10.77
N ASP A 206 -12.02 0.77 -9.69
CA ASP A 206 -12.03 2.24 -9.65
C ASP A 206 -10.63 2.80 -9.86
N ARG A 207 -10.52 3.80 -10.75
CA ARG A 207 -9.24 4.45 -11.06
C ARG A 207 -8.16 3.52 -11.62
N ALA A 208 -8.50 2.31 -12.08
CA ALA A 208 -7.54 1.33 -12.59
C ALA A 208 -6.67 1.91 -13.70
N GLU A 209 -7.25 2.55 -14.69
CA GLU A 209 -6.54 3.17 -15.81
C GLU A 209 -5.59 4.30 -15.36
N LYS A 210 -6.03 5.13 -14.42
CA LYS A 210 -5.20 6.21 -13.87
C LYS A 210 -3.99 5.67 -13.12
N ILE A 211 -4.17 4.63 -12.31
CA ILE A 211 -3.07 4.00 -11.56
C ILE A 211 -2.13 3.29 -12.52
N ALA A 212 -2.66 2.62 -13.57
CA ALA A 212 -1.86 2.00 -14.61
C ALA A 212 -0.98 3.03 -15.34
N SER A 213 -1.52 4.22 -15.64
CA SER A 213 -0.74 5.32 -16.24
C SER A 213 0.41 5.76 -15.32
N TYR A 214 0.18 5.87 -14.01
CA TYR A 214 1.25 6.12 -13.06
C TYR A 214 2.27 4.98 -13.04
N ALA A 215 1.81 3.72 -13.05
CA ALA A 215 2.69 2.56 -12.98
C ALA A 215 3.65 2.47 -14.17
N VAL A 216 3.21 2.83 -15.38
CA VAL A 216 4.10 2.95 -16.55
C VAL A 216 5.20 3.98 -16.30
N GLY A 217 4.84 5.14 -15.76
CA GLY A 217 5.82 6.18 -15.40
C GLY A 217 6.79 5.72 -14.31
N PHE A 218 6.27 5.09 -13.24
CA PHE A 218 7.11 4.55 -12.17
C PHE A 218 8.00 3.40 -12.66
N LEU A 219 7.55 2.55 -13.59
CA LEU A 219 8.40 1.53 -14.19
C LEU A 219 9.58 2.15 -14.94
N ALA A 220 9.33 3.22 -15.69
CA ALA A 220 10.41 3.97 -16.34
C ALA A 220 11.39 4.59 -15.33
N ALA A 221 10.88 5.09 -14.18
CA ALA A 221 11.72 5.63 -13.10
C ALA A 221 12.56 4.54 -12.43
N VAL A 222 11.98 3.40 -12.10
CA VAL A 222 12.66 2.24 -11.51
C VAL A 222 13.79 1.75 -12.41
N ARG A 223 13.55 1.69 -13.72
CA ARG A 223 14.57 1.33 -14.72
C ARG A 223 15.67 2.38 -14.87
N ALA A 224 15.30 3.67 -14.86
CA ALA A 224 16.29 4.75 -14.90
C ALA A 224 17.23 4.72 -13.69
N GLY A 225 16.71 4.34 -12.53
CA GLY A 225 17.49 4.17 -11.31
C GLY A 225 18.26 2.85 -11.21
N ARG A 226 18.09 1.93 -12.17
CA ARG A 226 18.75 0.61 -12.18
C ARG A 226 18.46 -0.18 -10.91
N TRP A 227 17.23 -0.71 -10.81
CA TRP A 227 16.81 -1.60 -9.74
C TRP A 227 17.36 -3.01 -10.00
N GLU A 228 18.51 -3.30 -9.42
CA GLU A 228 19.33 -4.49 -9.72
C GLU A 228 19.85 -5.16 -8.44
N ASP A 229 20.28 -6.43 -8.56
CA ASP A 229 21.00 -7.19 -7.51
C ASP A 229 22.45 -6.75 -7.42
#